data_34e2b1d9282a3c9981e0731c0fa1ea22
#
_entry.id   34e2b1d9282a3c9981e0731c0fa1ea22
#
_cell.length_a   1.000
_cell.length_b   1.000
_cell.length_c   1.000
_cell.angle_alpha   90.00
_cell.angle_beta   90.00
_cell.angle_gamma   90.00
#
_symmetry.space_group_name_H-M   'P 1'
#
loop_
_entity.id
_entity.type
_entity.pdbx_description
1 polymer ?
#
loop_
_entity_poly.entity_id
_entity_poly.type
_entity_poly.pdbx_seq_one_letter_code
_entity_poly.pdbx_strand_id
1 'polypeptide(L)'
;MTRIGFMSDLHLDSNQFGHFELTTLKEVLKKERIDHLHIAGDLSNDLAHISLPFIEDLRQELPTSFNLGNHDMLGLSEQEISGYDFQVQQFGQTKLVSFSGWYDYSFVPEKSKEEHLRTKNNFWFDRRLDRELDDPSLTAHSLLRLEKLLASLDGPIIIAMHF
;
A
#
# COMPACT_ATOMS: atom_id res chain seq x y z
N MET A 1 -20.80 9.30 -12.09
CA MET A 1 -20.32 8.90 -10.73
C MET A 1 -19.07 8.04 -10.97
N THR A 2 -17.91 8.44 -10.43
CA THR A 2 -16.66 7.68 -10.61
C THR A 2 -16.70 6.39 -9.81
N ARG A 3 -16.40 5.26 -10.44
CA ARG A 3 -16.31 3.94 -9.80
C ARG A 3 -14.84 3.61 -9.58
N ILE A 4 -14.45 3.52 -8.31
CA ILE A 4 -13.08 3.19 -7.91
C ILE A 4 -13.05 1.72 -7.49
N GLY A 5 -12.16 0.93 -8.10
CA GLY A 5 -11.83 -0.42 -7.67
C GLY A 5 -10.69 -0.40 -6.66
N PHE A 6 -10.76 -1.27 -5.65
CA PHE A 6 -9.69 -1.49 -4.68
C PHE A 6 -9.28 -2.95 -4.70
N MET A 7 -7.99 -3.20 -4.63
CA MET A 7 -7.41 -4.53 -4.47
C MET A 7 -6.07 -4.42 -3.73
N SER A 8 -5.55 -5.54 -3.21
CA SER A 8 -4.24 -5.66 -2.56
C SER A 8 -3.67 -7.06 -2.71
N ASP A 9 -2.45 -7.28 -2.23
CA ASP A 9 -1.85 -8.60 -2.04
C ASP A 9 -1.75 -9.44 -3.33
N LEU A 10 -1.36 -8.81 -4.42
CA LEU A 10 -1.21 -9.51 -5.70
C LEU A 10 -0.02 -10.47 -5.70
N HIS A 11 1.07 -10.10 -5.02
CA HIS A 11 2.30 -10.90 -4.95
C HIS A 11 2.68 -11.49 -6.31
N LEU A 12 2.82 -10.61 -7.31
CA LEU A 12 2.99 -10.96 -8.73
C LEU A 12 4.07 -12.00 -8.98
N ASP A 13 5.19 -11.88 -8.26
CA ASP A 13 6.32 -12.79 -8.31
C ASP A 13 6.02 -14.16 -7.69
N SER A 14 5.43 -14.16 -6.50
CA SER A 14 5.12 -15.38 -5.74
C SER A 14 3.96 -16.16 -6.35
N ASN A 15 2.98 -15.46 -6.93
CA ASN A 15 1.80 -16.06 -7.57
C ASN A 15 2.02 -16.36 -9.06
N GLN A 16 3.23 -16.14 -9.60
CA GLN A 16 3.53 -16.34 -11.01
C GLN A 16 2.53 -15.61 -11.92
N PHE A 17 2.17 -14.39 -11.54
CA PHE A 17 1.20 -13.57 -12.24
C PHE A 17 1.76 -13.18 -13.62
N GLY A 18 1.18 -13.75 -14.67
CA GLY A 18 1.65 -13.60 -16.03
C GLY A 18 0.68 -12.85 -16.93
N HIS A 19 0.87 -13.01 -18.23
CA HIS A 19 0.04 -12.34 -19.25
C HIS A 19 -1.43 -12.74 -19.18
N PHE A 20 -1.73 -14.00 -18.85
CA PHE A 20 -3.11 -14.48 -18.74
C PHE A 20 -3.85 -13.80 -17.59
N GLU A 21 -3.24 -13.74 -16.42
CA GLU A 21 -3.83 -13.11 -15.23
C GLU A 21 -4.02 -11.61 -15.44
N LEU A 22 -3.04 -10.93 -16.03
CA LEU A 22 -3.14 -9.51 -16.36
C LEU A 22 -4.28 -9.23 -17.35
N THR A 23 -4.38 -10.02 -18.42
CA THR A 23 -5.46 -9.88 -19.41
C THR A 23 -6.82 -10.10 -18.74
N THR A 24 -6.95 -11.15 -17.92
CA THR A 24 -8.17 -11.44 -17.18
C THR A 24 -8.54 -10.30 -16.22
N LEU A 25 -7.57 -9.75 -15.51
CA LEU A 25 -7.79 -8.59 -14.63
C LEU A 25 -8.34 -7.39 -15.42
N LYS A 26 -7.73 -7.06 -16.55
CA LYS A 26 -8.18 -5.96 -17.43
C LYS A 26 -9.62 -6.18 -17.92
N GLU A 27 -9.97 -7.40 -18.32
CA GLU A 27 -11.33 -7.76 -18.73
C GLU A 27 -12.35 -7.58 -17.59
N VAL A 28 -11.99 -8.01 -16.37
CA VAL A 28 -12.84 -7.85 -15.18
C VAL A 28 -13.04 -6.37 -14.87
N LEU A 29 -11.98 -5.57 -14.83
CA LEU A 29 -12.06 -4.14 -14.56
C LEU A 29 -12.95 -3.42 -15.58
N LYS A 30 -12.83 -3.77 -16.86
CA LYS A 30 -13.67 -3.24 -17.93
C LYS A 30 -15.13 -3.68 -17.77
N LYS A 31 -15.40 -4.95 -17.49
CA LYS A 31 -16.76 -5.51 -17.27
C LYS A 31 -17.44 -4.81 -16.10
N GLU A 32 -16.70 -4.58 -15.02
CA GLU A 32 -17.20 -3.91 -13.82
C GLU A 32 -17.26 -2.37 -13.98
N ARG A 33 -16.82 -1.85 -15.14
CA ARG A 33 -16.81 -0.41 -15.45
C ARG A 33 -16.07 0.40 -14.39
N ILE A 34 -14.88 -0.05 -14.03
CA ILE A 34 -14.01 0.66 -13.11
C ILE A 34 -13.39 1.85 -13.85
N ASP A 35 -13.51 3.05 -13.27
CA ASP A 35 -12.95 4.28 -13.83
C ASP A 35 -11.53 4.56 -13.28
N HIS A 36 -11.22 4.03 -12.11
CA HIS A 36 -9.91 4.14 -11.46
C HIS A 36 -9.65 2.90 -10.59
N LEU A 37 -8.46 2.33 -10.70
CA LEU A 37 -8.00 1.24 -9.82
C LEU A 37 -7.03 1.78 -8.77
N HIS A 38 -7.23 1.42 -7.52
CA HIS A 38 -6.24 1.63 -6.46
C HIS A 38 -5.76 0.29 -5.91
N ILE A 39 -4.43 0.08 -5.87
CA ILE A 39 -3.82 -1.13 -5.34
C ILE A 39 -3.19 -0.80 -3.99
N ALA A 40 -3.73 -1.37 -2.93
CA ALA A 40 -3.34 -1.08 -1.55
C ALA A 40 -2.21 -2.01 -1.09
N GLY A 41 -1.08 -1.99 -1.79
CA GLY A 41 0.16 -2.64 -1.39
C GLY A 41 0.28 -4.13 -1.72
N ASP A 42 1.47 -4.65 -1.46
CA ASP A 42 1.91 -6.03 -1.68
C ASP A 42 1.76 -6.52 -3.12
N LEU A 43 2.26 -5.67 -4.05
CA LEU A 43 2.33 -6.05 -5.46
C LEU A 43 3.39 -7.12 -5.71
N SER A 44 4.62 -6.93 -5.22
CA SER A 44 5.71 -7.91 -5.36
C SER A 44 6.87 -7.62 -4.39
N ASN A 45 7.89 -8.49 -4.39
CA ASN A 45 9.16 -8.26 -3.66
C ASN A 45 10.18 -7.40 -4.46
N ASP A 46 9.83 -6.92 -5.63
CA ASP A 46 10.70 -6.10 -6.49
C ASP A 46 9.87 -4.97 -7.11
N LEU A 47 9.85 -3.84 -6.40
CA LEU A 47 9.07 -2.68 -6.84
C LEU A 47 9.51 -2.21 -8.24
N ALA A 48 10.82 -2.07 -8.45
CA ALA A 48 11.37 -1.46 -9.66
C ALA A 48 11.18 -2.31 -10.92
N HIS A 49 11.40 -3.63 -10.83
CA HIS A 49 11.45 -4.48 -12.01
C HIS A 49 10.18 -5.30 -12.24
N ILE A 50 9.30 -5.41 -11.21
CA ILE A 50 8.05 -6.17 -11.32
C ILE A 50 6.84 -5.28 -11.11
N SER A 51 6.73 -4.59 -9.96
CA SER A 51 5.52 -3.83 -9.62
C SER A 51 5.31 -2.62 -10.52
N LEU A 52 6.35 -1.78 -10.73
CA LEU A 52 6.21 -0.58 -11.55
C LEU A 52 5.90 -0.88 -13.03
N PRO A 53 6.57 -1.83 -13.71
CA PRO A 53 6.18 -2.23 -15.07
C PRO A 53 4.73 -2.72 -15.17
N PHE A 54 4.26 -3.50 -14.19
CA PHE A 54 2.87 -3.94 -14.12
C PHE A 54 1.88 -2.77 -13.97
N ILE A 55 2.17 -1.81 -13.09
CA ILE A 55 1.37 -0.59 -12.93
C ILE A 55 1.34 0.23 -14.23
N GLU A 56 2.48 0.38 -14.91
CA GLU A 56 2.55 1.13 -16.17
C GLU A 56 1.73 0.45 -17.29
N ASP A 57 1.71 -0.89 -17.34
CA ASP A 57 0.89 -1.61 -18.29
C ASP A 57 -0.62 -1.44 -18.01
N LEU A 58 -1.04 -1.47 -16.74
CA LEU A 58 -2.42 -1.15 -16.35
C LEU A 58 -2.80 0.29 -16.72
N ARG A 59 -1.91 1.25 -16.51
CA ARG A 59 -2.13 2.67 -16.78
C ARG A 59 -2.36 3.00 -18.26
N GLN A 60 -1.94 2.13 -19.17
CA GLN A 60 -2.23 2.29 -20.59
C GLN A 60 -3.73 2.21 -20.90
N GLU A 61 -4.49 1.50 -20.08
CA GLU A 61 -5.92 1.29 -20.30
C GLU A 61 -6.81 1.92 -19.21
N LEU A 62 -6.31 2.02 -17.96
CA LEU A 62 -7.09 2.46 -16.81
C LEU A 62 -6.22 3.30 -15.86
N PRO A 63 -6.67 4.49 -15.45
CA PRO A 63 -6.01 5.23 -14.39
C PRO A 63 -5.80 4.37 -13.15
N THR A 64 -4.54 4.17 -12.76
CA THR A 64 -4.16 3.28 -11.67
C THR A 64 -3.22 3.99 -10.69
N SER A 65 -3.53 3.86 -9.41
CA SER A 65 -2.69 4.32 -8.29
C SER A 65 -2.40 3.19 -7.33
N PHE A 66 -1.42 3.38 -6.47
CA PHE A 66 -1.06 2.39 -5.45
C PHE A 66 -0.39 3.06 -4.25
N ASN A 67 -0.36 2.39 -3.12
CA ASN A 67 0.55 2.60 -2.01
C ASN A 67 1.40 1.34 -1.81
N LEU A 68 2.47 1.46 -1.06
CA LEU A 68 3.33 0.31 -0.75
C LEU A 68 2.71 -0.56 0.34
N GLY A 69 2.89 -1.88 0.21
CA GLY A 69 2.84 -2.84 1.30
C GLY A 69 4.26 -3.19 1.76
N ASN A 70 4.40 -4.04 2.78
CA ASN A 70 5.73 -4.41 3.30
C ASN A 70 6.58 -5.18 2.27
N HIS A 71 5.97 -5.95 1.39
CA HIS A 71 6.69 -6.66 0.34
C HIS A 71 7.30 -5.69 -0.69
N ASP A 72 6.56 -4.66 -1.07
CA ASP A 72 7.04 -3.64 -2.02
C ASP A 72 8.20 -2.80 -1.47
N MET A 73 8.34 -2.71 -0.13
CA MET A 73 9.39 -1.93 0.54
C MET A 73 10.76 -2.63 0.54
N LEU A 74 10.83 -3.89 0.13
CA LEU A 74 12.09 -4.65 0.20
C LEU A 74 13.18 -3.97 -0.63
N GLY A 75 14.29 -3.64 0.03
CA GLY A 75 15.44 -2.99 -0.58
C GLY A 75 15.31 -1.49 -0.81
N LEU A 76 14.19 -0.86 -0.41
CA LEU A 76 14.02 0.58 -0.46
C LEU A 76 14.56 1.28 0.79
N SER A 77 15.10 2.48 0.62
CA SER A 77 15.42 3.40 1.71
C SER A 77 14.17 4.08 2.28
N GLU A 78 14.25 4.62 3.49
CA GLU A 78 13.16 5.40 4.10
C GLU A 78 12.73 6.60 3.23
N GLN A 79 13.68 7.25 2.54
CA GLN A 79 13.38 8.34 1.64
C GLN A 79 12.53 7.89 0.44
N GLU A 80 12.85 6.74 -0.15
CA GLU A 80 12.08 6.15 -1.25
C GLU A 80 10.68 5.75 -0.79
N ILE A 81 10.55 5.05 0.35
CA ILE A 81 9.27 4.67 0.95
C ILE A 81 8.41 5.92 1.21
N SER A 82 8.97 6.95 1.82
CA SER A 82 8.27 8.20 2.12
C SER A 82 7.77 8.93 0.87
N GLY A 83 8.40 8.71 -0.28
CA GLY A 83 7.99 9.27 -1.57
C GLY A 83 6.66 8.68 -2.08
N TYR A 84 6.30 7.48 -1.66
CA TYR A 84 5.04 6.82 -2.02
C TYR A 84 3.92 7.05 -1.00
N ASP A 85 4.23 7.55 0.20
CA ASP A 85 3.26 7.74 1.28
C ASP A 85 2.48 9.06 1.18
N PHE A 86 1.27 9.03 1.73
CA PHE A 86 0.39 10.20 1.89
C PHE A 86 0.04 10.88 0.57
N GLN A 87 -0.16 10.07 -0.47
CA GLN A 87 -0.65 10.56 -1.76
C GLN A 87 -2.13 10.92 -1.67
N VAL A 88 -2.52 12.02 -2.31
CA VAL A 88 -3.91 12.47 -2.34
C VAL A 88 -4.38 12.53 -3.79
N GLN A 89 -5.49 11.86 -4.08
CA GLN A 89 -6.14 11.89 -5.37
C GLN A 89 -7.56 12.42 -5.25
N GLN A 90 -7.99 13.23 -6.24
CA GLN A 90 -9.30 13.87 -6.23
C GLN A 90 -10.27 13.19 -7.20
N PHE A 91 -11.44 12.80 -6.69
CA PHE A 91 -12.55 12.22 -7.47
C PHE A 91 -13.84 13.02 -7.23
N GLY A 92 -14.05 14.05 -8.03
CA GLY A 92 -15.13 15.00 -7.78
C GLY A 92 -14.95 15.70 -6.44
N GLN A 93 -15.88 15.50 -5.50
CA GLN A 93 -15.78 16.04 -4.13
C GLN A 93 -15.05 15.10 -3.15
N THR A 94 -14.85 13.84 -3.54
CA THR A 94 -14.21 12.83 -2.68
C THR A 94 -12.69 12.81 -2.93
N LYS A 95 -11.94 12.65 -1.85
CA LYS A 95 -10.48 12.48 -1.91
C LYS A 95 -10.10 11.06 -1.47
N LEU A 96 -9.15 10.47 -2.17
CA LEU A 96 -8.48 9.23 -1.76
C LEU A 96 -7.12 9.62 -1.19
N VAL A 97 -6.91 9.32 0.09
CA VAL A 97 -5.61 9.42 0.77
C VAL A 97 -5.03 8.02 0.87
N SER A 98 -3.83 7.82 0.37
CA SER A 98 -3.19 6.51 0.41
C SER A 98 -1.79 6.57 1.01
N PHE A 99 -1.46 5.59 1.85
CA PHE A 99 -0.15 5.43 2.48
C PHE A 99 0.03 3.97 2.93
N SER A 100 1.24 3.59 3.25
CA SER A 100 1.56 2.20 3.63
C SER A 100 0.90 1.79 4.95
N GLY A 101 0.84 2.67 5.92
CA GLY A 101 0.49 2.32 7.30
C GLY A 101 1.69 1.71 8.03
N TRP A 102 1.48 1.30 9.25
CA TRP A 102 2.39 0.48 10.07
C TRP A 102 1.68 0.07 11.37
N TYR A 103 2.31 -0.76 12.18
CA TYR A 103 1.73 -1.30 13.42
C TYR A 103 2.56 -0.93 14.66
N ASP A 104 1.89 -0.87 15.82
CA ASP A 104 2.46 -0.51 17.12
C ASP A 104 2.28 -1.60 18.19
N TYR A 105 1.75 -2.75 17.79
CA TYR A 105 1.42 -3.90 18.64
C TYR A 105 0.26 -3.69 19.64
N SER A 106 -0.47 -2.57 19.58
CA SER A 106 -1.53 -2.22 20.52
C SER A 106 -2.71 -3.21 20.54
N PHE A 107 -2.90 -4.00 19.48
CA PHE A 107 -3.94 -5.04 19.40
C PHE A 107 -3.68 -6.26 20.27
N VAL A 108 -2.45 -6.44 20.78
CA VAL A 108 -2.09 -7.57 21.66
C VAL A 108 -1.31 -7.04 22.87
N PRO A 109 -1.96 -6.22 23.72
CA PRO A 109 -1.32 -5.48 24.80
C PRO A 109 -0.78 -6.36 25.92
N GLU A 110 -1.21 -7.61 26.00
CA GLU A 110 -0.76 -8.59 26.99
C GLU A 110 0.66 -9.13 26.73
N LYS A 111 1.18 -8.95 25.51
CA LYS A 111 2.56 -9.34 25.18
C LYS A 111 3.54 -8.22 25.50
N SER A 112 4.71 -8.60 26.01
CA SER A 112 5.82 -7.67 26.17
C SER A 112 6.42 -7.23 24.82
N LYS A 113 7.18 -6.13 24.82
CA LYS A 113 7.90 -5.66 23.64
C LYS A 113 8.85 -6.74 23.09
N GLU A 114 9.52 -7.47 23.97
CA GLU A 114 10.45 -8.55 23.62
C GLU A 114 9.72 -9.71 22.93
N GLU A 115 8.52 -10.05 23.37
CA GLU A 115 7.71 -11.11 22.78
C GLU A 115 7.21 -10.71 21.38
N HIS A 116 6.80 -9.46 21.20
CA HIS A 116 6.43 -8.92 19.86
C HIS A 116 7.61 -8.96 18.91
N LEU A 117 8.77 -8.44 19.30
CA LEU A 117 9.98 -8.46 18.48
C LEU A 117 10.46 -9.87 18.16
N ARG A 118 10.35 -10.80 19.13
CA ARG A 118 10.67 -12.21 18.87
C ARG A 118 9.72 -12.83 17.86
N THR A 119 8.43 -12.53 17.92
CA THR A 119 7.44 -12.98 16.94
C THR A 119 7.75 -12.43 15.56
N LYS A 120 7.97 -11.12 15.45
CA LYS A 120 8.35 -10.45 14.20
C LYS A 120 9.60 -11.08 13.60
N ASN A 121 10.67 -11.21 14.38
CA ASN A 121 11.97 -11.69 13.89
C ASN A 121 11.95 -13.16 13.49
N ASN A 122 11.04 -13.96 14.03
CA ASN A 122 10.96 -15.37 13.67
C ASN A 122 10.00 -15.66 12.52
N PHE A 123 8.91 -14.90 12.39
CA PHE A 123 7.79 -15.32 11.55
C PHE A 123 7.36 -14.28 10.51
N TRP A 124 7.58 -12.97 10.75
CA TRP A 124 7.05 -11.95 9.86
C TRP A 124 8.03 -11.57 8.75
N PHE A 125 7.50 -11.22 7.59
CA PHE A 125 8.30 -10.74 6.47
C PHE A 125 9.07 -9.47 6.83
N ASP A 126 8.48 -8.59 7.64
CA ASP A 126 8.98 -7.27 8.02
C ASP A 126 10.34 -7.28 8.70
N ARG A 127 10.78 -8.44 9.24
CA ARG A 127 12.17 -8.62 9.74
C ARG A 127 13.25 -8.39 8.67
N ARG A 128 12.84 -8.41 7.39
CA ARG A 128 13.74 -8.22 6.24
C ARG A 128 13.88 -6.76 5.84
N LEU A 129 13.04 -5.89 6.41
CA LEU A 129 13.03 -4.46 6.11
C LEU A 129 13.98 -3.73 7.06
N ASP A 130 14.85 -2.92 6.49
CA ASP A 130 15.74 -2.05 7.24
C ASP A 130 15.06 -0.69 7.44
N ARG A 131 14.43 -0.51 8.61
CA ARG A 131 13.69 0.70 8.96
C ARG A 131 14.49 1.53 9.97
N GLU A 132 14.53 2.85 9.78
CA GLU A 132 15.29 3.77 10.65
C GLU A 132 14.71 3.88 12.06
N LEU A 133 13.42 3.65 12.23
CA LEU A 133 12.72 3.74 13.51
C LEU A 133 12.13 2.39 13.91
N ASP A 134 11.84 2.21 15.20
CA ASP A 134 11.08 1.06 15.69
C ASP A 134 9.59 1.17 15.27
N ASP A 135 8.90 0.04 15.25
CA ASP A 135 7.53 -0.07 14.72
C ASP A 135 6.54 0.91 15.39
N PRO A 136 6.50 1.06 16.74
CA PRO A 136 5.63 2.03 17.38
C PRO A 136 5.96 3.49 17.00
N SER A 137 7.23 3.81 16.81
CA SER A 137 7.65 5.16 16.40
C SER A 137 7.26 5.47 14.97
N LEU A 138 7.37 4.49 14.05
CA LEU A 138 6.89 4.60 12.68
C LEU A 138 5.37 4.85 12.65
N THR A 139 4.61 4.08 13.42
CA THR A 139 3.16 4.26 13.54
C THR A 139 2.81 5.65 14.08
N ALA A 140 3.46 6.09 15.15
CA ALA A 140 3.22 7.41 15.73
C ALA A 140 3.51 8.54 14.72
N HIS A 141 4.61 8.46 13.97
CA HIS A 141 4.93 9.44 12.92
C HIS A 141 3.89 9.44 11.80
N SER A 142 3.46 8.26 11.36
CA SER A 142 2.42 8.13 10.32
C SER A 142 1.11 8.73 10.76
N LEU A 143 0.69 8.49 12.01
CA LEU A 143 -0.54 9.08 12.56
C LEU A 143 -0.48 10.60 12.62
N LEU A 144 0.64 11.18 13.09
CA LEU A 144 0.81 12.64 13.11
C LEU A 144 0.77 13.26 11.70
N ARG A 145 1.35 12.59 10.69
CA ARG A 145 1.26 13.03 9.29
C ARG A 145 -0.17 12.96 8.78
N LEU A 146 -0.85 11.84 9.05
CA LEU A 146 -2.25 11.63 8.66
C LEU A 146 -3.16 12.70 9.27
N GLU A 147 -3.06 12.95 10.57
CA GLU A 147 -3.85 13.97 11.26
C GLU A 147 -3.68 15.35 10.62
N LYS A 148 -2.44 15.78 10.37
CA LYS A 148 -2.14 17.06 9.71
C LYS A 148 -2.71 17.11 8.30
N LEU A 149 -2.58 16.03 7.53
CA LEU A 149 -3.12 15.95 6.18
C LEU A 149 -4.65 16.05 6.21
N LEU A 150 -5.31 15.24 7.03
CA LEU A 150 -6.78 15.24 7.14
C LEU A 150 -7.34 16.60 7.58
N ALA A 151 -6.66 17.29 8.49
CA ALA A 151 -7.05 18.64 8.92
C ALA A 151 -6.94 19.69 7.79
N SER A 152 -6.19 19.42 6.74
CA SER A 152 -6.04 20.31 5.57
C SER A 152 -7.00 19.97 4.42
N LEU A 153 -7.76 18.89 4.53
CA LEU A 153 -8.62 18.40 3.46
C LEU A 153 -10.10 18.62 3.81
N ASP A 154 -10.87 19.10 2.81
CA ASP A 154 -12.32 19.26 2.92
C ASP A 154 -13.04 18.14 2.15
N GLY A 155 -14.29 17.87 2.55
CA GLY A 155 -15.19 16.93 1.90
C GLY A 155 -15.00 15.47 2.33
N PRO A 156 -15.66 14.54 1.64
CA PRO A 156 -15.54 13.11 1.93
C PRO A 156 -14.14 12.58 1.62
N ILE A 157 -13.60 11.74 2.51
CA ILE A 157 -12.27 11.16 2.38
C ILE A 157 -12.38 9.65 2.44
N ILE A 158 -11.72 8.97 1.49
CA ILE A 158 -11.43 7.54 1.54
C ILE A 158 -9.98 7.39 1.95
N ILE A 159 -9.71 6.55 2.92
CA ILE A 159 -8.34 6.21 3.32
C ILE A 159 -8.05 4.79 2.83
N ALA A 160 -6.98 4.64 2.07
CA ALA A 160 -6.44 3.35 1.66
C ALA A 160 -5.06 3.15 2.30
N MET A 161 -4.90 2.04 3.00
CA MET A 161 -3.64 1.66 3.65
C MET A 161 -3.49 0.14 3.58
N HIS A 162 -2.25 -0.35 3.72
CA HIS A 162 -1.98 -1.78 3.65
C HIS A 162 -2.04 -2.45 5.03
N PHE A 163 -1.54 -1.79 6.10
CA PHE A 163 -1.51 -2.31 7.48
C PHE A 163 -2.72 -1.92 8.30
#